data_78745c2806bf8fdcc7a69dee2b334479
#
_entry.id   78745c2806bf8fdcc7a69dee2b334479
#
_cell.length_a   1.000
_cell.length_b   1.000
_cell.length_c   1.000
_cell.angle_alpha   90.00
_cell.angle_beta   90.00
_cell.angle_gamma   90.00
#
_symmetry.space_group_name_H-M   'P 1'
#
loop_
_entity.id
_entity.type
_entity.pdbx_description
1 polymer ?
#
loop_
_entity_poly.entity_id
_entity_poly.type
_entity_poly.pdbx_seq_one_letter_code
_entity_poly.pdbx_strand_id
1 'polypeptide(L)'
;MKKIFLIFIICILMCSCNKNNEARNDMYKIGYSSNLIDEKDRNELRKVFDEHKLSNVDLFFKWLDDFNKEEDMGCGLKNWDKTDTFIYNDANCMNRYEKIHSKSDGDCRITAYALLQNIIEINTIESEYGTYLMFDMDVLENNEDYKTINDNQLDFINLFNEMDVSNIEKEEYKNVYPNKLKSHDFKLNSDKVSLISVVLHDSDFNTLFVGHAGVLINLDDKYLFVEKIAFEQPYQISVIKSKNDLIELFNNRSTYFGDESAKGPYIYENDKLLYEYK
;
A
#
# COMPACT_ATOMS: atom_id res chain seq x y z
N MET A 1 -53.08 -16.67 -17.05
CA MET A 1 -52.18 -17.29 -16.03
C MET A 1 -50.66 -17.26 -16.38
N LYS A 2 -50.20 -16.65 -17.47
CA LYS A 2 -48.75 -16.59 -17.85
C LYS A 2 -48.04 -15.30 -17.43
N LYS A 3 -48.72 -14.27 -16.97
CA LYS A 3 -48.11 -12.98 -16.60
C LYS A 3 -47.71 -12.84 -15.08
N ILE A 4 -48.22 -13.73 -14.23
CA ILE A 4 -47.91 -13.68 -12.77
C ILE A 4 -46.59 -14.40 -12.45
N PHE A 5 -46.15 -15.35 -13.31
CA PHE A 5 -44.92 -16.12 -13.05
C PHE A 5 -43.62 -15.33 -13.37
N LEU A 6 -43.70 -14.27 -14.19
CA LEU A 6 -42.52 -13.46 -14.57
C LEU A 6 -42.13 -12.42 -13.50
N ILE A 7 -43.09 -11.99 -12.66
CA ILE A 7 -42.85 -11.02 -11.58
C ILE A 7 -42.15 -11.68 -10.38
N PHE A 8 -42.40 -12.97 -10.16
CA PHE A 8 -41.79 -13.69 -9.03
C PHE A 8 -40.29 -14.01 -9.23
N ILE A 9 -39.84 -14.16 -10.48
CA ILE A 9 -38.42 -14.45 -10.80
C ILE A 9 -37.56 -13.17 -10.66
N ILE A 10 -38.12 -11.98 -10.94
CA ILE A 10 -37.39 -10.70 -10.81
C ILE A 10 -37.17 -10.32 -9.35
N CYS A 11 -38.08 -10.68 -8.44
CA CYS A 11 -37.89 -10.40 -7.01
C CYS A 11 -36.83 -11.30 -6.34
N ILE A 12 -36.57 -12.51 -6.86
CA ILE A 12 -35.55 -13.40 -6.30
C ILE A 12 -34.13 -12.98 -6.66
N LEU A 13 -33.95 -12.31 -7.82
CA LEU A 13 -32.64 -11.81 -8.24
C LEU A 13 -32.19 -10.53 -7.52
N MET A 14 -33.13 -9.76 -6.97
CA MET A 14 -32.81 -8.53 -6.22
C MET A 14 -32.46 -8.79 -4.74
N CYS A 15 -32.84 -9.92 -4.15
CA CYS A 15 -32.48 -10.28 -2.78
C CYS A 15 -31.06 -10.88 -2.62
N SER A 16 -30.41 -11.26 -3.73
CA SER A 16 -29.07 -11.87 -3.66
C SER A 16 -27.94 -10.85 -3.48
N CYS A 17 -28.13 -9.60 -3.95
CA CYS A 17 -27.09 -8.57 -3.83
C CYS A 17 -26.97 -7.96 -2.42
N ASN A 18 -28.04 -7.98 -1.63
CA ASN A 18 -28.01 -7.30 -0.32
C ASN A 18 -27.32 -8.11 0.78
N LYS A 19 -27.39 -9.44 0.74
CA LYS A 19 -26.77 -10.27 1.80
C LYS A 19 -25.23 -10.27 1.77
N ASN A 20 -24.63 -10.13 0.58
CA ASN A 20 -23.17 -10.07 0.47
C ASN A 20 -22.62 -8.71 0.95
N ASN A 21 -23.37 -7.63 0.74
CA ASN A 21 -22.96 -6.30 1.21
C ASN A 21 -23.13 -6.12 2.73
N GLU A 22 -24.16 -6.72 3.34
CA GLU A 22 -24.31 -6.68 4.81
C GLU A 22 -23.23 -7.47 5.52
N ALA A 23 -22.90 -8.70 5.05
CA ALA A 23 -21.83 -9.52 5.63
C ALA A 23 -20.45 -8.86 5.46
N ARG A 24 -20.23 -8.11 4.37
CA ARG A 24 -18.99 -7.38 4.08
C ARG A 24 -18.86 -6.13 4.97
N ASN A 25 -19.97 -5.44 5.24
CA ASN A 25 -19.99 -4.27 6.11
C ASN A 25 -19.66 -4.61 7.57
N ASP A 26 -20.02 -5.80 8.04
CA ASP A 26 -19.72 -6.23 9.41
C ASP A 26 -18.22 -6.56 9.61
N MET A 27 -17.50 -7.01 8.57
CA MET A 27 -16.10 -7.38 8.69
C MET A 27 -15.17 -6.16 8.68
N TYR A 28 -15.43 -5.21 7.78
CA TYR A 28 -14.57 -4.01 7.64
C TYR A 28 -15.09 -2.86 8.49
N LYS A 29 -14.76 -2.89 9.79
CA LYS A 29 -15.15 -1.85 10.74
C LYS A 29 -14.20 -0.64 10.65
N ILE A 30 -14.78 0.54 10.41
CA ILE A 30 -14.03 1.80 10.34
C ILE A 30 -13.25 2.04 11.64
N GLY A 31 -11.97 2.45 11.50
CA GLY A 31 -11.06 2.71 12.60
C GLY A 31 -10.39 1.45 13.17
N TYR A 32 -10.38 0.35 12.41
CA TYR A 32 -9.71 -0.90 12.77
C TYR A 32 -8.70 -1.33 11.71
N SER A 33 -7.63 -1.97 12.16
CA SER A 33 -6.59 -2.58 11.33
C SER A 33 -6.43 -4.06 11.65
N SER A 34 -5.91 -4.82 10.68
CA SER A 34 -5.62 -6.25 10.81
C SER A 34 -4.35 -6.61 10.06
N ASN A 35 -3.57 -7.55 10.59
CA ASN A 35 -2.45 -8.16 9.86
C ASN A 35 -2.85 -9.43 9.09
N LEU A 36 -4.16 -9.64 8.87
CA LEU A 36 -4.69 -10.71 8.01
C LEU A 36 -4.29 -12.13 8.46
N ILE A 37 -4.20 -12.38 9.74
CA ILE A 37 -3.86 -13.70 10.29
C ILE A 37 -5.03 -14.67 10.07
N ASP A 38 -6.27 -14.20 10.18
CA ASP A 38 -7.46 -15.02 9.98
C ASP A 38 -7.69 -15.35 8.50
N GLU A 39 -7.88 -16.62 8.18
CA GLU A 39 -8.12 -17.07 6.80
C GLU A 39 -9.41 -16.50 6.21
N LYS A 40 -10.44 -16.28 7.02
CA LYS A 40 -11.68 -15.65 6.55
C LYS A 40 -11.43 -14.23 6.08
N ASP A 41 -10.62 -13.45 6.81
CA ASP A 41 -10.28 -12.08 6.46
C ASP A 41 -9.48 -12.04 5.15
N ARG A 42 -8.52 -12.98 4.96
CA ARG A 42 -7.77 -13.13 3.73
C ARG A 42 -8.67 -13.45 2.53
N ASN A 43 -9.61 -14.39 2.71
CA ASN A 43 -10.53 -14.77 1.65
C ASN A 43 -11.49 -13.63 1.24
N GLU A 44 -11.92 -12.80 2.18
CA GLU A 44 -12.74 -11.63 1.87
C GLU A 44 -11.91 -10.52 1.20
N LEU A 45 -10.68 -10.29 1.64
CA LEU A 45 -9.79 -9.33 1.00
C LEU A 45 -9.46 -9.75 -0.44
N ARG A 46 -9.25 -11.05 -0.68
CA ARG A 46 -9.04 -11.59 -2.04
C ARG A 46 -10.20 -11.23 -2.97
N LYS A 47 -11.44 -11.35 -2.52
CA LYS A 47 -12.61 -10.95 -3.32
C LYS A 47 -12.59 -9.45 -3.64
N VAL A 48 -12.17 -8.60 -2.68
CA VAL A 48 -12.00 -7.17 -2.93
C VAL A 48 -10.95 -6.93 -4.00
N PHE A 49 -9.81 -7.59 -3.91
CA PHE A 49 -8.73 -7.45 -4.89
C PHE A 49 -9.18 -7.87 -6.31
N ASP A 50 -9.89 -9.01 -6.41
CA ASP A 50 -10.42 -9.52 -7.69
C ASP A 50 -11.46 -8.56 -8.29
N GLU A 51 -12.39 -8.04 -7.47
CA GLU A 51 -13.40 -7.07 -7.93
C GLU A 51 -12.77 -5.77 -8.46
N HIS A 52 -11.66 -5.35 -7.85
CA HIS A 52 -10.95 -4.12 -8.24
C HIS A 52 -9.80 -4.39 -9.24
N LYS A 53 -9.67 -5.64 -9.72
CA LYS A 53 -8.69 -6.07 -10.73
C LYS A 53 -7.24 -5.80 -10.34
N LEU A 54 -6.92 -5.95 -9.04
CA LEU A 54 -5.54 -5.84 -8.60
C LEU A 54 -4.68 -6.96 -9.17
N SER A 55 -3.40 -6.67 -9.35
CA SER A 55 -2.42 -7.60 -9.92
C SER A 55 -1.82 -8.49 -8.84
N ASN A 56 -1.20 -9.59 -9.26
CA ASN A 56 -0.36 -10.43 -8.41
C ASN A 56 -1.03 -10.85 -7.08
N VAL A 57 -2.35 -11.03 -7.06
CA VAL A 57 -3.14 -11.33 -5.85
C VAL A 57 -2.63 -12.59 -5.17
N ASP A 58 -2.40 -13.69 -5.93
CA ASP A 58 -1.87 -14.93 -5.37
C ASP A 58 -0.47 -14.76 -4.79
N LEU A 59 0.36 -13.95 -5.42
CA LEU A 59 1.71 -13.64 -4.96
C LEU A 59 1.69 -12.83 -3.65
N PHE A 60 0.82 -11.81 -3.58
CA PHE A 60 0.61 -11.05 -2.34
C PHE A 60 0.22 -11.96 -1.17
N PHE A 61 -0.75 -12.86 -1.37
CA PHE A 61 -1.18 -13.76 -0.30
C PHE A 61 -0.12 -14.81 0.04
N LYS A 62 0.68 -15.25 -0.93
CA LYS A 62 1.85 -16.10 -0.65
C LYS A 62 2.85 -15.37 0.27
N TRP A 63 3.22 -14.13 -0.04
CA TRP A 63 4.14 -13.34 0.80
C TRP A 63 3.56 -13.08 2.19
N LEU A 64 2.26 -12.79 2.26
CA LEU A 64 1.54 -12.61 3.53
C LEU A 64 1.57 -13.89 4.38
N ASP A 65 1.29 -15.04 3.77
CA ASP A 65 1.29 -16.33 4.46
C ASP A 65 2.71 -16.71 4.91
N ASP A 66 3.72 -16.47 4.08
CA ASP A 66 5.12 -16.69 4.42
C ASP A 66 5.56 -15.80 5.59
N PHE A 67 5.16 -14.53 5.58
CA PHE A 67 5.42 -13.61 6.68
C PHE A 67 4.71 -14.02 7.97
N ASN A 68 3.48 -14.51 7.91
CA ASN A 68 2.66 -14.85 9.08
C ASN A 68 2.90 -16.26 9.64
N LYS A 69 3.81 -17.08 9.07
CA LYS A 69 4.02 -18.48 9.49
C LYS A 69 4.36 -18.68 10.97
N GLU A 70 4.93 -17.67 11.62
CA GLU A 70 5.26 -17.73 13.04
C GLU A 70 4.63 -16.57 13.82
N GLU A 71 3.37 -16.76 14.22
CA GLU A 71 2.54 -15.75 14.87
C GLU A 71 3.01 -15.32 16.27
N ASP A 72 3.79 -16.16 16.95
CA ASP A 72 3.97 -16.08 18.43
C ASP A 72 5.08 -15.12 18.89
N MET A 73 5.70 -14.36 17.99
CA MET A 73 6.87 -13.55 18.36
C MET A 73 6.59 -12.09 18.72
N GLY A 74 5.31 -11.72 18.90
CA GLY A 74 4.93 -10.39 19.40
C GLY A 74 5.10 -9.25 18.38
N CYS A 75 5.24 -9.59 17.09
CA CYS A 75 5.20 -8.63 16.00
C CYS A 75 3.86 -8.77 15.26
N GLY A 76 2.98 -7.82 15.44
CA GLY A 76 1.73 -7.75 14.71
C GLY A 76 0.47 -7.94 15.55
N LEU A 77 -0.65 -7.62 14.92
CA LEU A 77 -2.00 -7.80 15.46
C LEU A 77 -2.45 -9.23 15.24
N LYS A 78 -2.95 -9.88 16.28
CA LYS A 78 -3.54 -11.23 16.16
C LYS A 78 -4.91 -11.21 15.48
N ASN A 79 -5.66 -10.11 15.66
CA ASN A 79 -7.01 -9.89 15.13
C ASN A 79 -7.17 -8.41 14.74
N TRP A 80 -8.40 -8.04 14.37
CA TRP A 80 -8.78 -6.66 14.20
C TRP A 80 -8.62 -5.87 15.48
N ASP A 81 -7.83 -4.79 15.45
CA ASP A 81 -7.66 -3.87 16.57
C ASP A 81 -7.78 -2.43 16.07
N LYS A 82 -7.95 -1.49 17.00
CA LYS A 82 -8.10 -0.08 16.65
C LYS A 82 -6.84 0.46 15.99
N THR A 83 -7.02 1.15 14.88
CA THR A 83 -5.93 1.71 14.06
C THR A 83 -5.06 2.72 14.81
N ASP A 84 -5.66 3.48 15.74
CA ASP A 84 -5.02 4.59 16.46
C ASP A 84 -4.22 4.17 17.70
N THR A 85 -4.35 2.92 18.14
CA THR A 85 -3.74 2.45 19.39
C THR A 85 -2.59 1.48 19.23
N PHE A 86 -2.33 1.03 17.99
CA PHE A 86 -1.32 0.00 17.77
C PHE A 86 0.00 0.57 17.26
N ILE A 87 1.06 0.30 18.02
CA ILE A 87 2.46 0.61 17.66
C ILE A 87 3.21 -0.72 17.58
N TYR A 88 3.83 -0.99 16.44
CA TYR A 88 4.67 -2.17 16.26
C TYR A 88 5.92 -2.06 17.14
N ASN A 89 6.30 -3.17 17.75
CA ASN A 89 7.59 -3.25 18.46
C ASN A 89 8.68 -3.64 17.45
N ASP A 90 9.40 -2.66 16.96
CA ASP A 90 10.41 -2.83 15.91
C ASP A 90 11.47 -3.87 16.29
N ALA A 91 11.93 -3.89 17.56
CA ALA A 91 12.90 -4.87 18.01
C ALA A 91 12.35 -6.32 17.97
N ASN A 92 11.07 -6.51 18.33
CA ASN A 92 10.44 -7.83 18.23
C ASN A 92 10.24 -8.23 16.77
N CYS A 93 9.86 -7.29 15.91
CA CYS A 93 9.70 -7.54 14.49
C CYS A 93 11.03 -7.92 13.83
N MET A 94 12.10 -7.18 14.10
CA MET A 94 13.44 -7.48 13.60
C MET A 94 13.96 -8.84 14.11
N ASN A 95 13.86 -9.11 15.40
CA ASN A 95 14.27 -10.40 15.97
C ASN A 95 13.53 -11.60 15.38
N ARG A 96 12.23 -11.41 15.07
CA ARG A 96 11.43 -12.42 14.39
C ARG A 96 11.91 -12.61 12.96
N TYR A 97 12.07 -11.52 12.22
CA TYR A 97 12.51 -11.50 10.84
C TYR A 97 13.84 -12.26 10.68
N GLU A 98 14.85 -11.93 11.46
CA GLU A 98 16.17 -12.58 11.43
C GLU A 98 16.12 -14.10 11.68
N LYS A 99 15.14 -14.59 12.44
CA LYS A 99 15.00 -16.03 12.74
C LYS A 99 14.31 -16.81 11.64
N ILE A 100 13.39 -16.17 10.91
CA ILE A 100 12.50 -16.84 9.95
C ILE A 100 13.02 -16.70 8.53
N HIS A 101 13.58 -15.55 8.20
CA HIS A 101 13.93 -15.20 6.84
C HIS A 101 15.43 -15.37 6.59
N SER A 102 15.76 -16.18 5.58
CA SER A 102 17.13 -16.37 5.08
C SER A 102 17.49 -15.39 3.94
N LYS A 103 16.50 -14.65 3.43
CA LYS A 103 16.62 -13.68 2.34
C LYS A 103 15.83 -12.43 2.68
N SER A 104 16.22 -11.32 2.10
CA SER A 104 15.45 -10.06 2.24
C SER A 104 14.07 -10.19 1.61
N ASP A 105 13.05 -9.75 2.35
CA ASP A 105 11.67 -9.66 1.86
C ASP A 105 11.42 -8.31 1.21
N GLY A 106 10.38 -8.26 0.37
CA GLY A 106 9.91 -7.00 -0.18
C GLY A 106 9.33 -6.07 0.89
N ASP A 107 9.37 -4.80 0.60
CA ASP A 107 8.88 -3.72 1.44
C ASP A 107 7.51 -3.16 0.98
N CYS A 108 7.19 -1.96 1.44
CA CYS A 108 5.96 -1.24 1.11
C CYS A 108 5.85 -0.91 -0.39
N ARG A 109 6.95 -0.47 -1.03
CA ARG A 109 6.97 -0.06 -2.44
C ARG A 109 6.79 -1.26 -3.36
N ILE A 110 7.51 -2.34 -3.13
CA ILE A 110 7.37 -3.60 -3.88
C ILE A 110 5.95 -4.14 -3.75
N THR A 111 5.38 -4.13 -2.54
CA THR A 111 4.02 -4.61 -2.28
C THR A 111 2.97 -3.76 -3.01
N ALA A 112 3.08 -2.43 -2.92
CA ALA A 112 2.14 -1.53 -3.59
C ALA A 112 2.23 -1.66 -5.11
N TYR A 113 3.45 -1.68 -5.67
CA TYR A 113 3.65 -1.86 -7.10
C TYR A 113 3.10 -3.20 -7.60
N ALA A 114 3.39 -4.30 -6.91
CA ALA A 114 2.91 -5.61 -7.28
C ALA A 114 1.38 -5.64 -7.42
N LEU A 115 0.65 -5.05 -6.47
CA LEU A 115 -0.81 -4.99 -6.51
C LEU A 115 -1.35 -4.08 -7.63
N LEU A 116 -0.60 -3.08 -8.05
CA LEU A 116 -1.04 -2.07 -9.03
C LEU A 116 -0.49 -2.31 -10.45
N GLN A 117 0.43 -3.25 -10.65
CA GLN A 117 1.24 -3.43 -11.85
C GLN A 117 0.43 -3.44 -13.17
N ASN A 118 -0.72 -4.11 -13.21
CA ASN A 118 -1.53 -4.20 -14.43
C ASN A 118 -2.41 -2.98 -14.70
N ILE A 119 -2.54 -2.06 -13.74
CA ILE A 119 -3.36 -0.86 -13.86
C ILE A 119 -2.53 0.44 -13.84
N ILE A 120 -1.21 0.32 -13.66
CA ILE A 120 -0.26 1.43 -13.84
C ILE A 120 0.20 1.48 -15.29
N GLU A 121 0.24 2.68 -15.86
CA GLU A 121 0.95 3.02 -17.08
C GLU A 121 1.97 4.10 -16.73
N ILE A 122 3.23 3.92 -17.12
CA ILE A 122 4.31 4.87 -16.88
C ILE A 122 5.36 4.75 -17.99
N ASN A 123 5.86 5.89 -18.48
CA ASN A 123 6.96 5.89 -19.43
C ASN A 123 8.29 5.64 -18.72
N THR A 124 9.09 4.72 -19.23
CA THR A 124 10.41 4.37 -18.69
C THR A 124 11.46 5.34 -19.24
N ILE A 125 11.71 6.44 -18.52
CA ILE A 125 12.70 7.47 -18.85
C ILE A 125 14.01 7.19 -18.12
N GLU A 126 13.91 6.74 -16.85
CA GLU A 126 15.05 6.39 -16.01
C GLU A 126 15.37 4.90 -16.14
N SER A 127 16.65 4.56 -16.31
CA SER A 127 17.14 3.16 -16.37
C SER A 127 18.07 2.79 -15.21
N GLU A 128 18.52 3.80 -14.46
CA GLU A 128 19.36 3.63 -13.28
C GLU A 128 18.57 4.04 -12.03
N TYR A 129 18.90 3.45 -10.92
CA TYR A 129 18.25 3.76 -9.63
C TYR A 129 19.25 4.37 -8.65
N GLY A 130 18.71 5.21 -7.76
CA GLY A 130 19.48 5.86 -6.70
C GLY A 130 19.55 5.05 -5.41
N THR A 131 20.16 5.65 -4.41
CA THR A 131 20.48 5.01 -3.11
C THR A 131 19.25 4.51 -2.38
N TYR A 132 18.14 5.22 -2.47
CA TYR A 132 16.91 4.88 -1.72
C TYR A 132 16.12 3.70 -2.32
N LEU A 133 16.51 3.22 -3.50
CA LEU A 133 15.96 1.99 -4.10
C LEU A 133 16.93 0.79 -4.01
N MET A 134 18.13 0.95 -3.48
CA MET A 134 19.12 -0.15 -3.44
C MET A 134 18.59 -1.41 -2.75
N PHE A 135 17.86 -1.25 -1.64
CA PHE A 135 17.27 -2.39 -0.93
C PHE A 135 16.21 -3.10 -1.79
N ASP A 136 15.30 -2.35 -2.40
CA ASP A 136 14.25 -2.93 -3.25
C ASP A 136 14.84 -3.66 -4.44
N MET A 137 15.84 -3.06 -5.09
CA MET A 137 16.48 -3.65 -6.26
C MET A 137 17.26 -4.91 -5.89
N ASP A 138 17.94 -4.93 -4.73
CA ASP A 138 18.58 -6.15 -4.23
C ASP A 138 17.57 -7.29 -4.01
N VAL A 139 16.39 -6.97 -3.44
CA VAL A 139 15.30 -7.94 -3.27
C VAL A 139 14.79 -8.44 -4.62
N LEU A 140 14.49 -7.53 -5.55
CA LEU A 140 13.96 -7.88 -6.87
C LEU A 140 14.94 -8.73 -7.68
N GLU A 141 16.23 -8.47 -7.60
CA GLU A 141 17.28 -9.16 -8.36
C GLU A 141 17.67 -10.51 -7.74
N ASN A 142 17.68 -10.62 -6.40
CA ASN A 142 18.28 -11.76 -5.70
C ASN A 142 17.27 -12.67 -5.00
N ASN A 143 15.99 -12.30 -4.92
CA ASN A 143 14.97 -13.14 -4.33
C ASN A 143 13.97 -13.64 -5.41
N GLU A 144 14.03 -14.95 -5.71
CA GLU A 144 13.18 -15.59 -6.72
C GLU A 144 11.67 -15.42 -6.49
N ASP A 145 11.25 -15.17 -5.23
CA ASP A 145 9.84 -14.93 -4.90
C ASP A 145 9.31 -13.60 -5.45
N TYR A 146 10.21 -12.71 -5.91
CA TYR A 146 9.87 -11.40 -6.48
C TYR A 146 10.16 -11.29 -7.98
N LYS A 147 10.50 -12.39 -8.64
CA LYS A 147 10.91 -12.42 -10.05
C LYS A 147 9.88 -11.79 -11.00
N THR A 148 8.60 -12.06 -10.79
CA THR A 148 7.53 -11.49 -11.63
C THR A 148 7.51 -9.96 -11.57
N ILE A 149 7.90 -9.38 -10.45
CA ILE A 149 8.03 -7.93 -10.28
C ILE A 149 9.29 -7.44 -10.98
N ASN A 150 10.39 -8.17 -10.88
CA ASN A 150 11.66 -7.85 -11.53
C ASN A 150 11.56 -7.75 -13.06
N ASP A 151 10.71 -8.54 -13.69
CA ASP A 151 10.49 -8.49 -15.14
C ASP A 151 10.00 -7.09 -15.63
N ASN A 152 9.50 -6.24 -14.71
CA ASN A 152 9.04 -4.87 -14.97
C ASN A 152 9.76 -3.84 -14.09
N GLN A 153 11.02 -4.11 -13.72
CA GLN A 153 11.78 -3.25 -12.80
C GLN A 153 11.93 -1.80 -13.28
N LEU A 154 11.92 -1.55 -14.60
CA LEU A 154 12.02 -0.18 -15.12
C LEU A 154 10.80 0.66 -14.73
N ASP A 155 9.59 0.10 -14.78
CA ASP A 155 8.38 0.81 -14.33
C ASP A 155 8.46 1.12 -12.83
N PHE A 156 8.96 0.16 -12.04
CA PHE A 156 9.18 0.34 -10.60
C PHE A 156 10.19 1.46 -10.31
N ILE A 157 11.33 1.48 -11.00
CA ILE A 157 12.33 2.54 -10.89
C ILE A 157 11.71 3.90 -11.24
N ASN A 158 11.02 4.00 -12.38
CA ASN A 158 10.43 5.26 -12.83
C ASN A 158 9.32 5.78 -11.89
N LEU A 159 8.65 4.89 -11.17
CA LEU A 159 7.64 5.26 -10.19
C LEU A 159 8.26 5.76 -8.87
N PHE A 160 9.29 5.09 -8.36
CA PHE A 160 9.76 5.27 -6.99
C PHE A 160 11.17 5.86 -6.84
N ASN A 161 11.92 6.05 -7.94
CA ASN A 161 13.28 6.58 -7.84
C ASN A 161 13.31 7.97 -7.16
N GLU A 162 14.40 8.22 -6.49
CA GLU A 162 14.65 9.47 -5.75
C GLU A 162 14.70 10.70 -6.67
N MET A 163 14.55 11.87 -6.09
CA MET A 163 14.49 13.16 -6.79
C MET A 163 15.45 14.13 -6.14
N ASP A 164 16.49 14.56 -6.89
CA ASP A 164 17.43 15.62 -6.46
C ASP A 164 16.69 16.96 -6.36
N VAL A 165 16.80 17.61 -5.20
CA VAL A 165 16.21 18.93 -4.94
C VAL A 165 17.23 19.98 -4.59
N SER A 166 18.53 19.73 -4.85
CA SER A 166 19.64 20.65 -4.55
C SER A 166 19.48 22.07 -5.14
N ASN A 167 18.74 22.18 -6.25
CA ASN A 167 18.51 23.44 -6.95
C ASN A 167 17.03 23.88 -6.93
N ILE A 168 16.24 23.36 -5.99
CA ILE A 168 14.81 23.64 -5.86
C ILE A 168 14.57 24.36 -4.53
N GLU A 169 13.76 25.41 -4.54
CA GLU A 169 13.36 26.09 -3.31
C GLU A 169 12.46 25.18 -2.47
N LYS A 170 12.64 25.18 -1.16
CA LYS A 170 11.93 24.25 -0.23
C LYS A 170 10.40 24.35 -0.32
N GLU A 171 9.88 25.53 -0.64
CA GLU A 171 8.44 25.79 -0.84
C GLU A 171 7.86 25.04 -2.04
N GLU A 172 8.70 24.65 -2.99
CA GLU A 172 8.35 23.93 -4.22
C GLU A 172 8.48 22.40 -4.09
N TYR A 173 9.05 21.87 -3.02
CA TYR A 173 9.27 20.42 -2.83
C TYR A 173 8.00 19.60 -3.02
N LYS A 174 6.86 20.09 -2.58
CA LYS A 174 5.54 19.46 -2.78
C LYS A 174 5.14 19.27 -4.24
N ASN A 175 5.77 19.97 -5.18
CA ASN A 175 5.48 19.86 -6.61
C ASN A 175 6.41 18.89 -7.33
N VAL A 176 7.52 18.47 -6.70
CA VAL A 176 8.57 17.67 -7.34
C VAL A 176 8.07 16.29 -7.73
N TYR A 177 7.48 15.55 -6.80
CA TYR A 177 6.94 14.21 -7.08
C TYR A 177 5.80 14.22 -8.10
N PRO A 178 4.77 15.08 -7.98
CA PRO A 178 3.76 15.23 -9.03
C PRO A 178 4.32 15.58 -10.40
N ASN A 179 5.33 16.46 -10.46
CA ASN A 179 5.98 16.83 -11.73
C ASN A 179 6.76 15.66 -12.33
N LYS A 180 7.45 14.87 -11.50
CA LYS A 180 8.09 13.61 -11.94
C LYS A 180 7.06 12.68 -12.56
N LEU A 181 6.00 12.34 -11.85
CA LEU A 181 4.94 11.45 -12.34
C LEU A 181 4.33 11.96 -13.65
N LYS A 182 4.07 13.27 -13.73
CA LYS A 182 3.57 13.89 -14.95
C LYS A 182 4.56 13.81 -16.12
N SER A 183 5.84 14.02 -15.87
CA SER A 183 6.88 13.92 -16.93
C SER A 183 7.05 12.50 -17.45
N HIS A 184 6.69 11.51 -16.66
CA HIS A 184 6.68 10.09 -17.01
C HIS A 184 5.33 9.58 -17.53
N ASP A 185 4.38 10.49 -17.83
CA ASP A 185 3.03 10.14 -18.29
C ASP A 185 2.30 9.10 -17.38
N PHE A 186 2.57 9.17 -16.10
CA PHE A 186 1.96 8.25 -15.12
C PHE A 186 0.44 8.29 -15.18
N LYS A 187 -0.17 7.12 -15.24
CA LYS A 187 -1.62 6.90 -15.14
C LYS A 187 -1.90 5.68 -14.29
N LEU A 188 -2.97 5.76 -13.53
CA LEU A 188 -3.53 4.62 -12.83
C LEU A 188 -4.95 4.39 -13.33
N ASN A 189 -5.17 3.28 -14.04
CA ASN A 189 -6.39 2.96 -14.77
C ASN A 189 -7.48 2.39 -13.84
N SER A 190 -7.86 3.17 -12.84
CA SER A 190 -8.93 2.82 -11.90
C SER A 190 -9.56 4.07 -11.29
N ASP A 191 -10.88 4.04 -11.11
CA ASP A 191 -11.62 5.09 -10.37
C ASP A 191 -11.77 4.76 -8.87
N LYS A 192 -11.43 3.53 -8.47
CA LYS A 192 -11.66 3.01 -7.11
C LYS A 192 -10.37 2.65 -6.39
N VAL A 193 -9.25 2.57 -7.09
CA VAL A 193 -7.95 2.21 -6.54
C VAL A 193 -6.99 3.36 -6.75
N SER A 194 -6.16 3.64 -5.75
CA SER A 194 -5.15 4.68 -5.80
C SER A 194 -3.83 4.18 -5.19
N LEU A 195 -2.71 4.67 -5.71
CA LEU A 195 -1.42 4.60 -5.05
C LEU A 195 -1.33 5.71 -4.01
N ILE A 196 -0.98 5.36 -2.79
CA ILE A 196 -0.60 6.32 -1.76
C ILE A 196 0.91 6.31 -1.63
N SER A 197 1.52 7.49 -1.70
CA SER A 197 2.95 7.68 -1.53
C SER A 197 3.23 8.69 -0.42
N VAL A 198 4.10 8.32 0.52
CA VAL A 198 4.64 9.22 1.53
C VAL A 198 6.05 9.60 1.11
N VAL A 199 6.23 10.84 0.68
CA VAL A 199 7.50 11.36 0.20
C VAL A 199 8.22 12.06 1.34
N LEU A 200 9.43 11.63 1.62
CA LEU A 200 10.30 12.14 2.66
C LEU A 200 11.42 12.97 2.06
N HIS A 201 11.96 13.87 2.87
CA HIS A 201 13.12 14.69 2.53
C HIS A 201 14.33 14.27 3.36
N ASP A 202 15.40 13.91 2.68
CA ASP A 202 16.72 13.79 3.28
C ASP A 202 17.49 15.10 3.09
N SER A 203 17.70 15.81 4.19
CA SER A 203 18.37 17.12 4.17
C SER A 203 19.87 17.03 3.94
N ASP A 204 20.51 15.90 4.27
CA ASP A 204 21.94 15.71 4.11
C ASP A 204 22.32 15.52 2.64
N PHE A 205 21.45 14.86 1.88
CA PHE A 205 21.66 14.60 0.45
C PHE A 205 20.82 15.49 -0.47
N ASN A 206 20.01 16.41 0.08
CA ASN A 206 19.07 17.25 -0.68
C ASN A 206 18.20 16.43 -1.64
N THR A 207 17.59 15.37 -1.12
CA THR A 207 16.88 14.40 -1.92
C THR A 207 15.48 14.17 -1.35
N LEU A 208 14.48 14.11 -2.25
CA LEU A 208 13.16 13.59 -1.94
C LEU A 208 13.06 12.14 -2.41
N PHE A 209 12.45 11.29 -1.61
CA PHE A 209 12.26 9.87 -1.94
C PHE A 209 10.94 9.35 -1.39
N VAL A 210 10.38 8.32 -2.01
CA VAL A 210 9.18 7.64 -1.50
C VAL A 210 9.59 6.72 -0.35
N GLY A 211 9.43 7.20 0.88
CA GLY A 211 9.78 6.45 2.09
C GLY A 211 8.73 5.42 2.48
N HIS A 212 7.48 5.59 2.01
CA HIS A 212 6.42 4.60 2.20
C HIS A 212 5.41 4.62 1.05
N ALA A 213 4.82 3.47 0.76
CA ALA A 213 3.77 3.32 -0.24
C ALA A 213 2.72 2.28 0.19
N GLY A 214 1.49 2.45 -0.33
CA GLY A 214 0.41 1.51 -0.13
C GLY A 214 -0.71 1.69 -1.15
N VAL A 215 -1.68 0.81 -1.11
CA VAL A 215 -2.84 0.81 -2.01
C VAL A 215 -4.09 1.22 -1.25
N LEU A 216 -4.76 2.25 -1.73
CA LEU A 216 -6.05 2.72 -1.20
C LEU A 216 -7.18 2.24 -2.11
N ILE A 217 -8.14 1.51 -1.55
CA ILE A 217 -9.30 0.97 -2.26
C ILE A 217 -10.56 1.65 -1.73
N ASN A 218 -11.30 2.29 -2.62
CA ASN A 218 -12.57 2.95 -2.30
C ASN A 218 -13.74 1.94 -2.37
N LEU A 219 -14.37 1.66 -1.23
CA LEU A 219 -15.55 0.79 -1.10
C LEU A 219 -16.86 1.58 -1.05
N ASP A 220 -16.90 2.81 -1.58
CA ASP A 220 -18.00 3.77 -1.63
C ASP A 220 -18.30 4.44 -0.28
N ASP A 221 -18.52 3.71 0.80
CA ASP A 221 -18.83 4.25 2.15
C ASP A 221 -17.60 4.36 3.06
N LYS A 222 -16.48 3.74 2.67
CA LYS A 222 -15.20 3.67 3.40
C LYS A 222 -14.07 3.31 2.46
N TYR A 223 -12.84 3.31 2.99
CA TYR A 223 -11.65 2.91 2.26
C TYR A 223 -10.95 1.77 2.98
N LEU A 224 -10.32 0.89 2.20
CA LEU A 224 -9.29 -0.02 2.69
C LEU A 224 -7.93 0.53 2.28
N PHE A 225 -7.04 0.71 3.23
CA PHE A 225 -5.64 0.98 2.98
C PHE A 225 -4.83 -0.29 3.21
N VAL A 226 -4.16 -0.76 2.18
CA VAL A 226 -3.37 -2.00 2.15
C VAL A 226 -1.90 -1.65 2.02
N GLU A 227 -1.09 -2.13 2.93
CA GLU A 227 0.34 -1.83 2.98
C GLU A 227 1.16 -3.00 3.53
N LYS A 228 2.43 -3.05 3.23
CA LYS A 228 3.45 -3.67 4.08
C LYS A 228 4.13 -2.55 4.85
N ILE A 229 4.19 -2.64 6.17
CA ILE A 229 4.66 -1.52 7.00
C ILE A 229 6.15 -1.26 6.75
N ALA A 230 6.98 -2.30 6.83
CA ALA A 230 8.39 -2.31 6.46
C ALA A 230 8.80 -3.76 6.12
N PHE A 231 10.03 -4.00 5.68
CA PHE A 231 10.47 -5.35 5.29
C PHE A 231 10.40 -6.34 6.46
N GLU A 232 10.72 -5.91 7.68
CA GLU A 232 10.64 -6.70 8.92
C GLU A 232 9.28 -6.65 9.60
N GLN A 233 8.40 -5.74 9.21
CA GLN A 233 7.09 -5.52 9.80
C GLN A 233 5.97 -6.14 8.96
N PRO A 234 4.80 -6.40 9.53
CA PRO A 234 3.77 -7.17 8.86
C PRO A 234 3.06 -6.42 7.72
N TYR A 235 2.34 -7.20 6.91
CA TYR A 235 1.28 -6.68 6.06
C TYR A 235 0.14 -6.19 6.92
N GLN A 236 -0.49 -5.09 6.53
CA GLN A 236 -1.63 -4.52 7.24
C GLN A 236 -2.70 -4.07 6.29
N ILE A 237 -3.95 -4.28 6.68
CA ILE A 237 -5.08 -3.52 6.15
C ILE A 237 -5.63 -2.61 7.24
N SER A 238 -5.97 -1.38 6.86
CA SER A 238 -6.63 -0.41 7.73
C SER A 238 -7.94 0.03 7.10
N VAL A 239 -9.03 0.01 7.87
CA VAL A 239 -10.34 0.46 7.44
C VAL A 239 -10.56 1.89 7.91
N ILE A 240 -10.62 2.81 6.99
CA ILE A 240 -10.74 4.24 7.25
C ILE A 240 -12.02 4.82 6.62
N LYS A 241 -12.56 5.87 7.21
CA LYS A 241 -13.77 6.54 6.72
C LYS A 241 -13.46 7.56 5.64
N SER A 242 -12.31 8.22 5.76
CA SER A 242 -11.91 9.34 4.91
C SER A 242 -10.40 9.36 4.69
N LYS A 243 -9.95 10.15 3.72
CA LYS A 243 -8.53 10.41 3.50
C LYS A 243 -7.87 11.20 4.64
N ASN A 244 -8.64 11.93 5.44
CA ASN A 244 -8.12 12.57 6.65
C ASN A 244 -7.71 11.53 7.70
N ASP A 245 -8.46 10.44 7.84
CA ASP A 245 -8.07 9.36 8.77
C ASP A 245 -6.76 8.67 8.31
N LEU A 246 -6.52 8.62 6.98
CA LEU A 246 -5.24 8.14 6.45
C LEU A 246 -4.08 9.08 6.83
N ILE A 247 -4.31 10.38 6.73
CA ILE A 247 -3.32 11.39 7.14
C ILE A 247 -3.03 11.27 8.64
N GLU A 248 -4.05 11.07 9.47
CA GLU A 248 -3.89 10.84 10.92
C GLU A 248 -3.10 9.56 11.21
N LEU A 249 -3.37 8.48 10.46
CA LEU A 249 -2.61 7.22 10.56
C LEU A 249 -1.11 7.47 10.33
N PHE A 250 -0.75 8.23 9.30
CA PHE A 250 0.65 8.53 9.01
C PHE A 250 1.27 9.53 10.00
N ASN A 251 0.52 10.53 10.46
CA ASN A 251 1.00 11.48 11.46
C ASN A 251 1.34 10.82 12.81
N ASN A 252 0.76 9.67 13.10
CA ASN A 252 1.09 8.88 14.29
C ASN A 252 2.37 8.03 14.15
N ARG A 253 2.98 8.00 12.97
CA ARG A 253 4.22 7.25 12.69
C ARG A 253 5.43 8.17 12.77
N SER A 254 6.09 8.21 13.93
CA SER A 254 7.24 9.09 14.17
C SER A 254 8.41 8.90 13.20
N THR A 255 8.53 7.70 12.62
CA THR A 255 9.58 7.37 11.64
C THR A 255 9.48 8.14 10.33
N TYR A 256 8.33 8.79 10.05
CA TYR A 256 8.17 9.62 8.84
C TYR A 256 8.62 11.07 9.06
N PHE A 257 8.98 11.43 10.27
CA PHE A 257 9.44 12.78 10.58
C PHE A 257 10.97 12.76 10.71
N GLY A 258 11.65 13.47 9.81
CA GLY A 258 13.09 13.67 9.86
C GLY A 258 13.51 14.63 10.98
N ASP A 259 14.73 15.13 10.88
CA ASP A 259 15.22 16.18 11.75
C ASP A 259 14.54 17.55 11.47
N GLU A 260 14.86 18.56 12.25
CA GLU A 260 14.28 19.93 12.11
C GLU A 260 14.59 20.60 10.75
N SER A 261 15.61 20.13 10.02
CA SER A 261 15.99 20.66 8.71
C SER A 261 15.22 20.00 7.56
N ALA A 262 14.67 18.82 7.78
CA ALA A 262 13.84 18.09 6.80
C ALA A 262 12.52 18.83 6.56
N LYS A 263 11.98 18.66 5.37
CA LYS A 263 10.64 19.13 4.97
C LYS A 263 9.73 17.96 4.67
N GLY A 264 8.45 18.12 4.93
CA GLY A 264 7.47 17.04 4.80
C GLY A 264 7.27 16.29 6.11
N PRO A 265 6.67 15.08 6.12
CA PRO A 265 6.31 14.29 4.92
C PRO A 265 5.27 14.96 4.04
N TYR A 266 5.33 14.61 2.75
CA TYR A 266 4.31 14.93 1.77
C TYR A 266 3.55 13.66 1.42
N ILE A 267 2.22 13.68 1.59
CA ILE A 267 1.38 12.51 1.30
C ILE A 267 0.64 12.77 0.00
N TYR A 268 0.75 11.83 -0.93
CA TYR A 268 0.10 11.90 -2.24
C TYR A 268 -0.86 10.74 -2.44
N GLU A 269 -1.94 11.02 -3.18
CA GLU A 269 -2.78 10.04 -3.83
C GLU A 269 -2.52 10.15 -5.34
N ASN A 270 -1.86 9.16 -5.90
CA ASN A 270 -1.33 9.23 -7.25
C ASN A 270 -0.41 10.47 -7.40
N ASP A 271 -0.76 11.38 -8.31
CA ASP A 271 -0.08 12.65 -8.57
C ASP A 271 -0.65 13.85 -7.79
N LYS A 272 -1.60 13.62 -6.85
CA LYS A 272 -2.28 14.70 -6.11
C LYS A 272 -1.79 14.77 -4.68
N LEU A 273 -1.32 15.94 -4.27
CA LEU A 273 -0.98 16.22 -2.87
C LEU A 273 -2.25 16.13 -2.00
N LEU A 274 -2.24 15.26 -0.99
CA LEU A 274 -3.26 15.17 0.04
C LEU A 274 -2.88 15.98 1.27
N TYR A 275 -1.60 15.96 1.65
CA TYR A 275 -1.14 16.58 2.88
C TYR A 275 0.34 16.97 2.79
N GLU A 276 0.66 18.11 3.41
CA GLU A 276 2.02 18.62 3.64
C GLU A 276 2.17 18.87 5.14
N TYR A 277 3.13 18.19 5.76
CA TYR A 277 3.48 18.48 7.16
C TYR A 277 4.23 19.83 7.24
N LYS A 278 3.82 20.69 8.17
CA LYS A 278 4.33 22.05 8.32
C LYS A 278 5.27 22.17 9.51
#